data_22311a17328e3316bdc1849c4d1236e0
#
_entry.id   22311a17328e3316bdc1849c4d1236e0
#
_cell.length_a   1.000
_cell.length_b   1.000
_cell.length_c   1.000
_cell.angle_alpha   90.00
_cell.angle_beta   90.00
_cell.angle_gamma   90.00
#
_symmetry.space_group_name_H-M   'P 1'
#
loop_
_entity.id
_entity.type
_entity.pdbx_description
1 polymer ?
#
loop_
_entity_poly.entity_id
_entity_poly.type
_entity_poly.pdbx_seq_one_letter_code
_entity_poly.pdbx_strand_id
1 'polypeptide(L)'
;MPLTSDTSQASADARADDGYSIALQPICDADFQHVGDELLYRASASDAQAAVSDPLLATARASSMAIYEIGLDKLIGDRLLFLKVSREWLERPELLPFPANNVVIEVLDDGTPLDDLAGALALIKQRGYRLALDASAVLQGDVETLSRMADIIKLRVDEGIDSAQLEIFRDAGCQLLAQRLETRDDVEAAGKAGCALLQGFFFAQPSNVAPPTANRRSNPSIQIKLIRELYREMVNIDRLADMIAQDPHLYLIVIKRANSSYYAQTGGSSLRRSLHVLGINELRTLVATVMLAQNGPVSRLTLKHALTRATMCKRLAEPFSRLDPEDAFTTGLFSLMDNMLGVDMADLLAEVELNATISTAISAGSGQLGAILTIARDYQAFVALDDVEQARQAIPPNAQLRAAYLGAVQETQALMSSLQEDG
;
A
#
# COMPACT_ATOMS: atom_id res chain seq x y z
N MET A 1 -53.47 -20.80 20.37
CA MET A 1 -52.65 -19.77 19.74
C MET A 1 -51.20 -20.01 20.11
N PRO A 2 -50.34 -20.48 19.22
CA PRO A 2 -48.90 -20.59 19.45
C PRO A 2 -48.19 -19.33 18.97
N LEU A 3 -47.31 -18.80 19.80
CA LEU A 3 -46.35 -17.77 19.48
C LEU A 3 -45.25 -18.42 18.61
N THR A 4 -45.20 -18.07 17.34
CA THR A 4 -44.07 -18.38 16.45
C THR A 4 -42.98 -17.36 16.70
N SER A 5 -41.90 -17.83 17.27
CA SER A 5 -40.63 -17.11 17.41
C SER A 5 -39.97 -16.89 16.06
N ASP A 6 -39.83 -15.65 15.71
CA ASP A 6 -39.11 -15.15 14.54
C ASP A 6 -37.59 -15.18 14.84
N THR A 7 -36.95 -16.29 14.53
CA THR A 7 -35.52 -16.55 14.69
C THR A 7 -34.78 -16.64 13.35
N SER A 8 -35.39 -16.18 12.25
CA SER A 8 -34.80 -16.31 10.91
C SER A 8 -34.17 -15.02 10.35
N GLN A 9 -34.20 -13.90 11.09
CA GLN A 9 -33.60 -12.65 10.60
C GLN A 9 -32.19 -12.36 11.12
N ALA A 10 -31.69 -13.09 12.14
CA ALA A 10 -30.36 -12.86 12.72
C ALA A 10 -29.21 -13.59 12.01
N SER A 11 -29.49 -14.39 10.97
CA SER A 11 -28.44 -15.15 10.25
C SER A 11 -28.17 -14.66 8.81
N ALA A 12 -28.80 -13.57 8.39
CA ALA A 12 -28.60 -12.98 7.07
C ALA A 12 -27.53 -11.86 7.05
N ASP A 13 -27.22 -11.24 8.19
CA ASP A 13 -26.25 -10.13 8.28
C ASP A 13 -24.79 -10.56 8.51
N ALA A 14 -24.51 -11.85 8.58
CA ALA A 14 -23.15 -12.37 8.82
C ALA A 14 -22.41 -12.80 7.55
N ARG A 15 -22.84 -12.36 6.37
CA ARG A 15 -22.07 -12.42 5.13
C ARG A 15 -21.80 -11.00 4.66
N ALA A 16 -21.03 -10.25 5.44
CA ALA A 16 -20.35 -9.08 4.92
C ALA A 16 -19.44 -9.59 3.79
N ASP A 17 -19.83 -9.28 2.58
CA ASP A 17 -19.09 -9.56 1.36
C ASP A 17 -17.78 -8.79 1.42
N ASP A 18 -16.66 -9.47 1.69
CA ASP A 18 -15.30 -8.91 1.58
C ASP A 18 -14.93 -8.58 0.12
N GLY A 19 -15.90 -8.44 -0.73
CA GLY A 19 -15.80 -8.33 -2.17
C GLY A 19 -15.57 -6.91 -2.67
N TYR A 20 -14.40 -6.31 -2.40
CA TYR A 20 -13.99 -5.13 -3.17
C TYR A 20 -13.76 -5.49 -4.64
N SER A 21 -13.93 -4.52 -5.51
CA SER A 21 -13.67 -4.63 -6.93
C SER A 21 -12.91 -3.40 -7.45
N ILE A 22 -12.53 -3.43 -8.70
CA ILE A 22 -11.94 -2.29 -9.40
C ILE A 22 -12.78 -1.95 -10.62
N ALA A 23 -12.70 -0.70 -11.06
CA ALA A 23 -13.23 -0.29 -12.33
C ALA A 23 -12.13 0.41 -13.13
N LEU A 24 -12.23 0.34 -14.44
CA LEU A 24 -11.37 1.04 -15.38
C LEU A 24 -12.19 2.13 -16.06
N GLN A 25 -11.63 3.34 -16.05
CA GLN A 25 -12.17 4.45 -16.81
C GLN A 25 -11.24 4.77 -17.98
N PRO A 26 -11.71 4.63 -19.23
CA PRO A 26 -10.89 4.85 -20.41
C PRO A 26 -10.36 6.28 -20.53
N ILE A 27 -9.12 6.38 -21.03
CA ILE A 27 -8.46 7.60 -21.43
C ILE A 27 -8.14 7.47 -22.91
N CYS A 28 -8.58 8.46 -23.70
CA CYS A 28 -8.34 8.52 -25.12
C CYS A 28 -7.27 9.57 -25.44
N ASP A 29 -6.63 9.44 -26.60
CA ASP A 29 -5.83 10.51 -27.19
C ASP A 29 -6.69 11.52 -27.99
N ALA A 30 -6.04 12.50 -28.61
CA ALA A 30 -6.71 13.53 -29.40
C ALA A 30 -7.40 12.97 -30.68
N ASP A 31 -7.01 11.78 -31.14
CA ASP A 31 -7.61 11.04 -32.26
C ASP A 31 -8.69 10.05 -31.76
N PHE A 32 -9.10 10.16 -30.49
CA PHE A 32 -10.09 9.30 -29.82
C PHE A 32 -9.71 7.83 -29.75
N GLN A 33 -8.41 7.49 -29.85
CA GLN A 33 -7.94 6.13 -29.64
C GLN A 33 -7.82 5.87 -28.13
N HIS A 34 -8.23 4.67 -27.70
CA HIS A 34 -8.12 4.25 -26.30
C HIS A 34 -6.65 3.94 -25.96
N VAL A 35 -5.97 4.84 -25.24
CA VAL A 35 -4.54 4.79 -24.95
C VAL A 35 -4.21 4.52 -23.48
N GLY A 36 -5.19 4.62 -22.60
CA GLY A 36 -4.97 4.39 -21.18
C GLY A 36 -6.26 4.14 -20.42
N ASP A 37 -6.10 3.70 -19.18
CA ASP A 37 -7.20 3.47 -18.24
C ASP A 37 -6.83 4.03 -16.86
N GLU A 38 -7.76 4.73 -16.22
CA GLU A 38 -7.63 5.08 -14.81
C GLU A 38 -8.21 3.98 -13.94
N LEU A 39 -7.41 3.51 -12.98
CA LEU A 39 -7.79 2.47 -12.03
C LEU A 39 -8.57 3.07 -10.87
N LEU A 40 -9.81 2.63 -10.75
CA LEU A 40 -10.74 3.09 -9.71
C LEU A 40 -11.06 1.96 -8.74
N TYR A 41 -10.91 2.23 -7.44
CA TYR A 41 -11.35 1.32 -6.39
C TYR A 41 -12.88 1.36 -6.23
N ARG A 42 -13.47 0.20 -5.93
CA ARG A 42 -14.88 0.05 -5.55
C ARG A 42 -14.97 -0.77 -4.27
N ALA A 43 -15.61 -0.23 -3.24
CA ALA A 43 -15.78 -0.89 -1.95
C ALA A 43 -16.67 -2.14 -2.06
N SER A 44 -17.60 -2.14 -3.03
CA SER A 44 -18.42 -3.28 -3.41
C SER A 44 -18.52 -3.36 -4.94
N ALA A 45 -18.74 -4.55 -5.46
CA ALA A 45 -18.95 -4.76 -6.90
C ALA A 45 -20.23 -4.07 -7.43
N SER A 46 -21.16 -3.73 -6.55
CA SER A 46 -22.42 -3.04 -6.86
C SER A 46 -22.33 -1.50 -6.77
N ASP A 47 -21.24 -0.96 -6.22
CA ASP A 47 -21.12 0.48 -5.99
C ASP A 47 -20.84 1.24 -7.29
N ALA A 48 -21.74 2.18 -7.60
CA ALA A 48 -21.58 3.08 -8.75
C ALA A 48 -20.52 4.18 -8.49
N GLN A 49 -20.27 4.51 -7.23
CA GLN A 49 -19.30 5.52 -6.80
C GLN A 49 -18.32 4.97 -5.77
N ALA A 50 -17.09 5.47 -5.80
CA ALA A 50 -16.08 5.10 -4.82
C ALA A 50 -16.35 5.80 -3.48
N ALA A 51 -16.90 5.07 -2.51
CA ALA A 51 -16.89 5.51 -1.11
C ALA A 51 -15.54 5.10 -0.50
N VAL A 52 -14.54 5.98 -0.59
CA VAL A 52 -13.20 5.72 -0.05
C VAL A 52 -13.13 6.31 1.37
N SER A 53 -13.28 5.46 2.38
CA SER A 53 -13.10 5.84 3.78
C SER A 53 -11.62 5.79 4.21
N ASP A 54 -10.82 4.96 3.55
CA ASP A 54 -9.38 4.80 3.80
C ASP A 54 -8.63 4.78 2.44
N PRO A 55 -7.97 5.90 2.07
CA PRO A 55 -7.25 6.01 0.79
C PRO A 55 -6.08 5.03 0.68
N LEU A 56 -5.40 4.70 1.79
CA LEU A 56 -4.30 3.76 1.81
C LEU A 56 -4.78 2.34 1.48
N LEU A 57 -5.84 1.90 2.16
CA LEU A 57 -6.47 0.60 1.91
C LEU A 57 -7.01 0.50 0.48
N ALA A 58 -7.66 1.56 -0.02
CA ALA A 58 -8.17 1.61 -1.38
C ALA A 58 -7.05 1.46 -2.41
N THR A 59 -5.92 2.17 -2.22
CA THR A 59 -4.73 2.04 -3.06
C THR A 59 -4.16 0.62 -3.03
N ALA A 60 -4.04 0.02 -1.83
CA ALA A 60 -3.52 -1.33 -1.66
C ALA A 60 -4.39 -2.37 -2.37
N ARG A 61 -5.71 -2.30 -2.18
CA ARG A 61 -6.69 -3.21 -2.79
C ARG A 61 -6.72 -3.09 -4.31
N ALA A 62 -6.75 -1.86 -4.82
CA ALA A 62 -6.72 -1.63 -6.26
C ALA A 62 -5.42 -2.16 -6.89
N SER A 63 -4.27 -1.85 -6.28
CA SER A 63 -2.96 -2.32 -6.72
C SER A 63 -2.84 -3.84 -6.66
N SER A 64 -3.26 -4.47 -5.55
CA SER A 64 -3.25 -5.93 -5.41
C SER A 64 -4.05 -6.60 -6.51
N MET A 65 -5.27 -6.15 -6.73
CA MET A 65 -6.16 -6.74 -7.72
C MET A 65 -5.63 -6.55 -9.14
N ALA A 66 -5.25 -5.32 -9.50
CA ALA A 66 -4.82 -5.00 -10.87
C ALA A 66 -3.49 -5.69 -11.24
N ILE A 67 -2.50 -5.65 -10.34
CA ILE A 67 -1.13 -6.03 -10.64
C ILE A 67 -0.87 -7.50 -10.33
N TYR A 68 -1.33 -7.98 -9.17
CA TYR A 68 -0.98 -9.31 -8.69
C TYR A 68 -2.06 -10.37 -8.95
N GLU A 69 -3.34 -10.01 -8.84
CA GLU A 69 -4.42 -10.99 -9.02
C GLU A 69 -4.81 -11.16 -10.49
N ILE A 70 -5.01 -10.05 -11.22
CA ILE A 70 -5.39 -10.06 -12.65
C ILE A 70 -4.15 -10.11 -13.53
N GLY A 71 -3.20 -9.21 -13.26
CA GLY A 71 -2.01 -8.97 -14.07
C GLY A 71 -2.21 -7.85 -15.10
N LEU A 72 -1.23 -6.93 -15.20
CA LEU A 72 -1.33 -5.74 -16.06
C LEU A 72 -1.57 -6.08 -17.52
N ASP A 73 -0.87 -7.08 -18.04
CA ASP A 73 -0.99 -7.49 -19.45
C ASP A 73 -2.42 -7.88 -19.84
N LYS A 74 -3.13 -8.57 -18.93
CA LYS A 74 -4.53 -8.94 -19.14
C LYS A 74 -5.48 -7.79 -18.95
N LEU A 75 -5.14 -6.87 -18.02
CA LEU A 75 -6.02 -5.79 -17.64
C LEU A 75 -6.03 -4.67 -18.70
N ILE A 76 -4.85 -4.28 -19.15
CA ILE A 76 -4.68 -3.11 -20.02
C ILE A 76 -3.87 -3.38 -21.30
N GLY A 77 -3.20 -4.53 -21.43
CA GLY A 77 -2.27 -4.79 -22.53
C GLY A 77 -1.13 -3.75 -22.56
N ASP A 78 -0.92 -3.12 -23.70
CA ASP A 78 0.13 -2.11 -23.91
C ASP A 78 -0.31 -0.67 -23.53
N ARG A 79 -1.55 -0.48 -23.09
CA ARG A 79 -2.06 0.84 -22.70
C ARG A 79 -1.46 1.34 -21.39
N LEU A 80 -1.65 2.63 -21.12
CA LEU A 80 -1.25 3.23 -19.85
C LEU A 80 -2.24 2.88 -18.74
N LEU A 81 -1.75 2.57 -17.55
CA LEU A 81 -2.54 2.47 -16.35
C LEU A 81 -2.25 3.64 -15.42
N PHE A 82 -3.26 4.46 -15.16
CA PHE A 82 -3.18 5.51 -14.16
C PHE A 82 -3.59 4.93 -12.82
N LEU A 83 -2.63 4.84 -11.91
CA LEU A 83 -2.79 4.30 -10.57
C LEU A 83 -2.88 5.46 -9.57
N LYS A 84 -4.07 5.68 -9.00
CA LYS A 84 -4.25 6.65 -7.92
C LYS A 84 -3.57 6.18 -6.64
N VAL A 85 -2.71 7.05 -6.11
CA VAL A 85 -1.89 6.74 -4.95
C VAL A 85 -2.11 7.83 -3.89
N SER A 86 -2.40 7.40 -2.67
CA SER A 86 -2.54 8.31 -1.55
C SER A 86 -1.18 8.93 -1.18
N ARG A 87 -1.21 10.13 -0.56
CA ARG A 87 -0.03 10.83 -0.05
C ARG A 87 0.83 9.93 0.82
N GLU A 88 0.22 9.20 1.72
CA GLU A 88 0.91 8.26 2.60
C GLU A 88 1.62 7.12 1.86
N TRP A 89 1.11 6.69 0.71
CA TRP A 89 1.77 5.69 -0.13
C TRP A 89 2.96 6.29 -0.89
N LEU A 90 2.85 7.57 -1.30
CA LEU A 90 3.94 8.28 -2.00
C LEU A 90 5.17 8.47 -1.12
N GLU A 91 4.98 8.68 0.18
CA GLU A 91 6.09 8.75 1.14
C GLU A 91 6.83 7.42 1.30
N ARG A 92 6.32 6.34 0.68
CA ARG A 92 6.85 4.99 0.71
C ARG A 92 6.92 4.39 -0.69
N PRO A 93 7.77 4.95 -1.55
CA PRO A 93 7.89 4.50 -2.93
C PRO A 93 8.32 3.03 -3.04
N GLU A 94 8.88 2.44 -1.96
CA GLU A 94 9.16 1.01 -1.87
C GLU A 94 7.91 0.12 -1.91
N LEU A 95 6.75 0.65 -1.59
CA LEU A 95 5.47 -0.07 -1.71
C LEU A 95 4.89 0.00 -3.12
N LEU A 96 5.43 0.85 -3.99
CA LEU A 96 5.03 0.85 -5.39
C LEU A 96 5.61 -0.40 -6.06
N PRO A 97 4.81 -1.13 -6.85
CA PRO A 97 5.29 -2.27 -7.61
C PRO A 97 6.37 -1.81 -8.58
N PHE A 98 7.23 -2.72 -9.04
CA PHE A 98 8.27 -2.38 -10.00
C PHE A 98 7.68 -1.61 -11.19
N PRO A 99 8.35 -0.55 -11.66
CA PRO A 99 7.84 0.28 -12.73
C PRO A 99 7.61 -0.58 -13.97
N ALA A 100 6.37 -0.75 -14.32
CA ALA A 100 6.02 -1.13 -15.67
C ALA A 100 6.07 0.15 -16.51
N ASN A 101 6.62 0.08 -17.71
CA ASN A 101 6.74 1.22 -18.63
C ASN A 101 5.40 1.91 -18.92
N ASN A 102 4.30 1.24 -18.64
CA ASN A 102 2.93 1.68 -18.88
C ASN A 102 2.16 2.07 -17.60
N VAL A 103 2.82 2.18 -16.43
CA VAL A 103 2.18 2.66 -15.21
C VAL A 103 2.48 4.14 -14.98
N VAL A 104 1.42 4.92 -14.78
CA VAL A 104 1.45 6.33 -14.41
C VAL A 104 0.97 6.46 -12.98
N ILE A 105 1.78 7.03 -12.11
CA ILE A 105 1.38 7.32 -10.73
C ILE A 105 0.59 8.63 -10.73
N GLU A 106 -0.67 8.54 -10.36
CA GLU A 106 -1.55 9.68 -10.17
C GLU A 106 -1.61 10.02 -8.68
N VAL A 107 -1.20 11.24 -8.34
CA VAL A 107 -1.27 11.70 -6.94
C VAL A 107 -2.70 12.06 -6.60
N LEU A 108 -3.24 11.43 -5.55
CA LEU A 108 -4.58 11.74 -5.05
C LEU A 108 -4.58 13.15 -4.45
N ASP A 109 -5.39 14.04 -5.01
CA ASP A 109 -5.61 15.37 -4.45
C ASP A 109 -6.48 15.27 -3.20
N ASP A 110 -5.90 15.62 -2.05
CA ASP A 110 -6.55 15.68 -0.74
C ASP A 110 -6.73 17.12 -0.24
N GLY A 111 -6.47 18.10 -1.12
CA GLY A 111 -6.56 19.52 -0.83
C GLY A 111 -5.37 20.08 -0.06
N THR A 112 -4.30 19.28 0.17
CA THR A 112 -3.07 19.76 0.81
C THR A 112 -1.97 20.06 -0.24
N PRO A 113 -1.11 21.08 -0.01
CA PRO A 113 -0.03 21.42 -0.95
C PRO A 113 0.89 20.24 -1.22
N LEU A 114 1.39 20.12 -2.45
CA LEU A 114 2.29 19.05 -2.88
C LEU A 114 3.76 19.31 -2.55
N ASP A 115 4.12 20.50 -2.06
CA ASP A 115 5.50 20.89 -1.80
C ASP A 115 6.20 19.95 -0.82
N ASP A 116 5.50 19.50 0.21
CA ASP A 116 6.01 18.54 1.20
C ASP A 116 6.33 17.17 0.59
N LEU A 117 5.77 16.85 -0.58
CA LEU A 117 6.00 15.59 -1.29
C LEU A 117 7.09 15.68 -2.37
N ALA A 118 7.68 16.85 -2.60
CA ALA A 118 8.66 17.04 -3.68
C ALA A 118 9.78 15.99 -3.66
N GLY A 119 10.30 15.66 -2.46
CA GLY A 119 11.29 14.60 -2.29
C GLY A 119 10.78 13.20 -2.68
N ALA A 120 9.56 12.84 -2.27
CA ALA A 120 8.94 11.57 -2.60
C ALA A 120 8.65 11.46 -4.11
N LEU A 121 8.14 12.53 -4.73
CA LEU A 121 7.90 12.60 -6.17
C LEU A 121 9.19 12.45 -6.98
N ALA A 122 10.29 13.09 -6.53
CA ALA A 122 11.60 12.94 -7.16
C ALA A 122 12.09 11.49 -7.12
N LEU A 123 11.92 10.77 -5.99
CA LEU A 123 12.29 9.36 -5.87
C LEU A 123 11.44 8.47 -6.79
N ILE A 124 10.14 8.73 -6.93
CA ILE A 124 9.25 8.00 -7.84
C ILE A 124 9.73 8.18 -9.29
N LYS A 125 10.11 9.40 -9.67
CA LYS A 125 10.70 9.68 -10.99
C LYS A 125 12.02 8.94 -11.22
N GLN A 126 12.92 8.94 -10.23
CA GLN A 126 14.19 8.20 -10.30
C GLN A 126 13.97 6.69 -10.49
N ARG A 127 12.88 6.13 -9.99
CA ARG A 127 12.48 4.74 -10.21
C ARG A 127 11.87 4.48 -11.60
N GLY A 128 11.77 5.50 -12.45
CA GLY A 128 11.27 5.38 -13.81
C GLY A 128 9.76 5.44 -13.96
N TYR A 129 9.02 5.78 -12.90
CA TYR A 129 7.58 6.02 -13.02
C TYR A 129 7.30 7.36 -13.72
N ARG A 130 6.18 7.40 -14.43
CA ARG A 130 5.56 8.64 -14.90
C ARG A 130 4.64 9.18 -13.82
N LEU A 131 4.59 10.52 -13.69
CA LEU A 131 3.76 11.21 -12.71
C LEU A 131 2.64 11.98 -13.38
N ALA A 132 1.42 11.83 -12.86
CA ALA A 132 0.27 12.66 -13.19
C ALA A 132 -0.15 13.47 -11.96
N LEU A 133 -0.24 14.78 -12.09
CA LEU A 133 -0.62 15.70 -11.04
C LEU A 133 -1.87 16.50 -11.47
N ASP A 134 -2.76 16.80 -10.53
CA ASP A 134 -3.87 17.71 -10.76
C ASP A 134 -3.36 19.16 -10.87
N ALA A 135 -3.84 19.90 -11.87
CA ALA A 135 -3.47 21.30 -12.08
C ALA A 135 -3.79 22.16 -10.86
N SER A 136 -4.94 21.95 -10.22
CA SER A 136 -5.33 22.65 -9.00
C SER A 136 -4.32 22.47 -7.87
N ALA A 137 -3.83 21.26 -7.67
CA ALA A 137 -2.83 20.98 -6.64
C ALA A 137 -1.46 21.58 -6.98
N VAL A 138 -1.05 21.57 -8.25
CA VAL A 138 0.19 22.20 -8.70
C VAL A 138 0.14 23.71 -8.53
N LEU A 139 -0.99 24.35 -8.87
CA LEU A 139 -1.17 25.79 -8.79
C LEU A 139 -1.24 26.34 -7.35
N GLN A 140 -1.47 25.47 -6.37
CA GLN A 140 -1.46 25.83 -4.95
C GLN A 140 -0.07 25.74 -4.31
N GLY A 141 0.91 25.10 -4.97
CA GLY A 141 2.28 24.90 -4.50
C GLY A 141 3.33 25.63 -5.32
N ASP A 142 4.57 25.13 -5.25
CA ASP A 142 5.67 25.61 -6.14
C ASP A 142 5.43 25.12 -7.57
N VAL A 143 4.73 25.93 -8.34
CA VAL A 143 4.30 25.62 -9.71
C VAL A 143 5.47 25.24 -10.60
N GLU A 144 6.61 25.95 -10.50
CA GLU A 144 7.78 25.70 -11.34
C GLU A 144 8.40 24.33 -11.04
N THR A 145 8.62 24.02 -9.79
CA THR A 145 9.19 22.74 -9.35
C THR A 145 8.25 21.58 -9.66
N LEU A 146 6.96 21.69 -9.30
CA LEU A 146 5.99 20.62 -9.48
C LEU A 146 5.70 20.34 -10.97
N SER A 147 5.61 21.37 -11.81
CA SER A 147 5.43 21.19 -13.25
C SER A 147 6.60 20.46 -13.91
N ARG A 148 7.83 20.74 -13.48
CA ARG A 148 9.01 20.01 -13.99
C ARG A 148 9.08 18.55 -13.55
N MET A 149 8.44 18.20 -12.44
CA MET A 149 8.36 16.82 -11.97
C MET A 149 7.26 16.03 -12.67
N ALA A 150 6.18 16.70 -13.08
CA ALA A 150 5.05 16.05 -13.73
C ALA A 150 5.35 15.65 -15.19
N ASP A 151 4.91 14.48 -15.60
CA ASP A 151 4.83 14.08 -17.00
C ASP A 151 3.47 14.45 -17.60
N ILE A 152 2.44 14.41 -16.77
CA ILE A 152 1.04 14.66 -17.15
C ILE A 152 0.43 15.63 -16.13
N ILE A 153 -0.22 16.66 -16.61
CA ILE A 153 -1.08 17.55 -15.81
C ILE A 153 -2.54 17.27 -16.15
N LYS A 154 -3.31 16.92 -15.12
CA LYS A 154 -4.75 16.67 -15.23
C LYS A 154 -5.51 17.99 -15.03
N LEU A 155 -6.38 18.31 -15.98
CA LEU A 155 -7.11 19.56 -16.04
C LEU A 155 -8.61 19.30 -15.98
N ARG A 156 -9.32 20.11 -15.24
CA ARG A 156 -10.79 20.17 -15.27
C ARG A 156 -11.23 21.34 -16.15
N VAL A 157 -11.80 21.02 -17.29
CA VAL A 157 -12.21 22.04 -18.27
C VAL A 157 -13.33 22.94 -17.73
N ASP A 158 -14.21 22.39 -16.88
CA ASP A 158 -15.31 23.11 -16.22
C ASP A 158 -14.84 24.14 -15.17
N GLU A 159 -13.61 24.05 -14.66
CA GLU A 159 -13.05 24.99 -13.68
C GLU A 159 -12.41 26.23 -14.31
N GLY A 160 -12.30 26.27 -15.65
CA GLY A 160 -11.79 27.41 -16.39
C GLY A 160 -10.30 27.68 -16.14
N ILE A 161 -9.44 27.01 -16.91
CA ILE A 161 -8.00 27.21 -16.81
C ILE A 161 -7.54 28.38 -17.64
N ASP A 162 -6.82 29.31 -17.02
CA ASP A 162 -6.23 30.45 -17.71
C ASP A 162 -5.16 29.98 -18.72
N SER A 163 -5.15 30.63 -19.89
CA SER A 163 -4.16 30.36 -20.95
C SER A 163 -2.71 30.51 -20.47
N ALA A 164 -2.44 31.45 -19.57
CA ALA A 164 -1.12 31.64 -18.99
C ALA A 164 -0.67 30.42 -18.15
N GLN A 165 -1.59 29.78 -17.44
CA GLN A 165 -1.31 28.57 -16.67
C GLN A 165 -1.02 27.38 -17.60
N LEU A 166 -1.74 27.26 -18.71
CA LEU A 166 -1.48 26.22 -19.72
C LEU A 166 -0.10 26.36 -20.36
N GLU A 167 0.37 27.61 -20.58
CA GLU A 167 1.71 27.85 -21.12
C GLU A 167 2.79 27.36 -20.16
N ILE A 168 2.67 27.60 -18.84
CA ILE A 168 3.62 27.11 -17.85
C ILE A 168 3.76 25.58 -17.93
N PHE A 169 2.65 24.86 -18.01
CA PHE A 169 2.69 23.40 -18.08
C PHE A 169 3.28 22.89 -19.40
N ARG A 170 3.01 23.56 -20.51
CA ARG A 170 3.60 23.21 -21.81
C ARG A 170 5.10 23.49 -21.86
N ASP A 171 5.52 24.64 -21.32
CA ASP A 171 6.94 25.01 -21.26
C ASP A 171 7.74 24.04 -20.38
N ALA A 172 7.10 23.47 -19.34
CA ALA A 172 7.67 22.41 -18.53
C ALA A 172 7.72 21.05 -19.26
N GLY A 173 7.09 20.93 -20.43
CA GLY A 173 7.05 19.69 -21.23
C GLY A 173 5.97 18.69 -20.80
N CYS A 174 5.00 19.11 -20.00
CA CYS A 174 3.92 18.26 -19.54
C CYS A 174 2.91 17.93 -20.66
N GLN A 175 2.45 16.70 -20.71
CA GLN A 175 1.23 16.36 -21.45
C GLN A 175 0.00 16.82 -20.67
N LEU A 176 -0.97 17.40 -21.36
CA LEU A 176 -2.23 17.83 -20.73
C LEU A 176 -3.29 16.75 -20.91
N LEU A 177 -3.94 16.36 -19.81
CA LEU A 177 -5.07 15.43 -19.77
C LEU A 177 -6.31 16.21 -19.32
N ALA A 178 -7.31 16.34 -20.17
CA ALA A 178 -8.61 16.89 -19.81
C ALA A 178 -9.48 15.80 -19.18
N GLN A 179 -10.00 16.07 -17.97
CA GLN A 179 -10.87 15.15 -17.24
C GLN A 179 -12.29 15.69 -17.09
N ARG A 180 -13.25 14.78 -16.82
CA ARG A 180 -14.69 15.07 -16.65
C ARG A 180 -15.35 15.65 -17.89
N LEU A 181 -14.94 15.21 -19.08
CA LEU A 181 -15.57 15.60 -20.32
C LEU A 181 -16.95 14.90 -20.43
N GLU A 182 -18.03 15.67 -20.40
CA GLU A 182 -19.40 15.14 -20.46
C GLU A 182 -20.11 15.51 -21.76
N THR A 183 -19.71 16.62 -22.36
CA THR A 183 -20.34 17.18 -23.57
C THR A 183 -19.35 17.33 -24.71
N ARG A 184 -19.90 17.54 -25.92
CA ARG A 184 -19.08 17.84 -27.10
C ARG A 184 -18.32 19.15 -26.94
N ASP A 185 -18.95 20.14 -26.32
CA ASP A 185 -18.33 21.44 -26.08
C ASP A 185 -17.13 21.34 -25.17
N ASP A 186 -17.17 20.44 -24.17
CA ASP A 186 -16.02 20.17 -23.30
C ASP A 186 -14.85 19.56 -24.08
N VAL A 187 -15.14 18.65 -25.00
CA VAL A 187 -14.14 18.06 -25.89
C VAL A 187 -13.51 19.10 -26.81
N GLU A 188 -14.30 19.98 -27.37
CA GLU A 188 -13.81 21.10 -28.20
C GLU A 188 -12.96 22.09 -27.38
N ALA A 189 -13.36 22.37 -26.13
CA ALA A 189 -12.61 23.23 -25.22
C ALA A 189 -11.25 22.56 -24.85
N ALA A 190 -11.25 21.28 -24.55
CA ALA A 190 -10.04 20.50 -24.30
C ALA A 190 -9.09 20.52 -25.51
N GLY A 191 -9.61 20.36 -26.71
CA GLY A 191 -8.86 20.50 -27.97
C GLY A 191 -8.21 21.85 -28.13
N LYS A 192 -8.97 22.93 -27.88
CA LYS A 192 -8.45 24.32 -27.92
C LYS A 192 -7.38 24.56 -26.85
N ALA A 193 -7.55 23.95 -25.68
CA ALA A 193 -6.56 23.95 -24.61
C ALA A 193 -5.33 23.09 -24.94
N GLY A 194 -5.28 22.38 -26.06
CA GLY A 194 -4.15 21.55 -26.50
C GLY A 194 -3.96 20.31 -25.63
N CYS A 195 -5.04 19.76 -25.08
CA CYS A 195 -4.97 18.51 -24.33
C CYS A 195 -4.68 17.35 -25.27
N ALA A 196 -3.64 16.59 -24.95
CA ALA A 196 -3.24 15.39 -25.70
C ALA A 196 -3.99 14.14 -25.25
N LEU A 197 -4.53 14.15 -24.02
CA LEU A 197 -5.26 13.06 -23.40
C LEU A 197 -6.64 13.55 -22.94
N LEU A 198 -7.65 12.71 -23.10
CA LEU A 198 -9.07 13.03 -22.91
C LEU A 198 -9.73 11.94 -22.05
N GLN A 199 -10.44 12.35 -20.99
CA GLN A 199 -11.15 11.44 -20.10
C GLN A 199 -12.49 12.01 -19.68
N GLY A 200 -13.55 11.21 -19.71
CA GLY A 200 -14.87 11.62 -19.23
C GLY A 200 -15.99 10.71 -19.69
N PHE A 201 -17.20 10.96 -19.17
CA PHE A 201 -18.39 10.18 -19.50
C PHE A 201 -18.83 10.34 -20.95
N PHE A 202 -18.34 11.39 -21.62
CA PHE A 202 -18.54 11.57 -23.07
C PHE A 202 -18.00 10.35 -23.85
N PHE A 203 -16.89 9.76 -23.43
CA PHE A 203 -16.29 8.57 -24.07
C PHE A 203 -16.85 7.28 -23.53
N ALA A 204 -16.77 7.11 -22.22
CA ALA A 204 -17.31 5.94 -21.52
C ALA A 204 -17.43 6.18 -20.01
N GLN A 205 -18.40 5.50 -19.41
CA GLN A 205 -18.44 5.37 -17.95
C GLN A 205 -17.42 4.33 -17.48
N PRO A 206 -16.96 4.40 -16.22
CA PRO A 206 -16.11 3.38 -15.65
C PRO A 206 -16.73 1.99 -15.75
N SER A 207 -15.98 1.02 -16.25
CA SER A 207 -16.43 -0.37 -16.35
C SER A 207 -15.87 -1.20 -15.19
N ASN A 208 -16.76 -1.88 -14.46
CA ASN A 208 -16.36 -2.76 -13.37
C ASN A 208 -15.62 -3.97 -13.93
N VAL A 209 -14.48 -4.30 -13.31
CA VAL A 209 -13.72 -5.50 -13.60
C VAL A 209 -14.16 -6.59 -12.63
N ALA A 210 -14.64 -7.71 -13.17
CA ALA A 210 -15.03 -8.83 -12.35
C ALA A 210 -13.85 -9.31 -11.50
N PRO A 211 -14.04 -9.51 -10.18
CA PRO A 211 -13.01 -10.06 -9.34
C PRO A 211 -12.65 -11.48 -9.81
N PRO A 212 -11.39 -11.89 -9.65
CA PRO A 212 -11.00 -13.27 -9.89
C PRO A 212 -11.85 -14.21 -9.03
N THR A 213 -12.24 -15.36 -9.59
CA THR A 213 -13.05 -16.37 -8.90
C THR A 213 -12.31 -17.10 -7.78
N ALA A 214 -11.00 -16.89 -7.65
CA ALA A 214 -10.18 -17.51 -6.61
C ALA A 214 -10.49 -16.91 -5.23
N ASN A 215 -10.51 -17.76 -4.20
CA ASN A 215 -10.64 -17.32 -2.82
C ASN A 215 -9.45 -16.40 -2.48
N ARG A 216 -9.73 -15.13 -2.23
CA ARG A 216 -8.73 -14.10 -1.93
C ARG A 216 -8.20 -14.16 -0.50
N ARG A 217 -8.73 -15.07 0.32
CA ARG A 217 -8.30 -15.18 1.71
C ARG A 217 -6.93 -15.84 1.78
N SER A 218 -5.94 -15.04 2.08
CA SER A 218 -4.62 -15.50 2.50
C SER A 218 -4.64 -15.77 4.00
N ASN A 219 -3.81 -16.70 4.45
CA ASN A 219 -3.72 -17.03 5.87
C ASN A 219 -2.90 -15.96 6.62
N PRO A 220 -3.52 -15.18 7.54
CA PRO A 220 -2.84 -14.12 8.27
C PRO A 220 -1.58 -14.59 9.01
N SER A 221 -1.62 -15.79 9.60
CA SER A 221 -0.49 -16.37 10.33
C SER A 221 0.71 -16.63 9.41
N ILE A 222 0.46 -17.07 8.18
CA ILE A 222 1.51 -17.30 7.18
C ILE A 222 2.11 -15.97 6.73
N GLN A 223 1.29 -14.96 6.49
CA GLN A 223 1.73 -13.62 6.10
C GLN A 223 2.71 -13.03 7.11
N ILE A 224 2.41 -13.16 8.40
CA ILE A 224 3.25 -12.68 9.48
C ILE A 224 4.60 -13.41 9.50
N LYS A 225 4.58 -14.75 9.38
CA LYS A 225 5.80 -15.56 9.30
C LYS A 225 6.64 -15.17 8.07
N LEU A 226 5.99 -14.87 6.96
CA LEU A 226 6.65 -14.41 5.73
C LEU A 226 7.32 -13.05 5.90
N ILE A 227 6.64 -12.07 6.49
CA ILE A 227 7.25 -10.77 6.79
C ILE A 227 8.48 -10.96 7.66
N ARG A 228 8.37 -11.72 8.75
CA ARG A 228 9.51 -12.00 9.60
C ARG A 228 10.69 -12.59 8.83
N GLU A 229 10.46 -13.57 7.95
CA GLU A 229 11.52 -14.19 7.17
C GLU A 229 12.10 -13.25 6.10
N LEU A 230 11.26 -12.45 5.46
CA LEU A 230 11.66 -11.47 4.44
C LEU A 230 12.54 -10.33 4.98
N TYR A 231 12.45 -10.04 6.28
CA TYR A 231 13.20 -8.95 6.92
C TYR A 231 14.35 -9.44 7.81
N ARG A 232 14.75 -10.70 7.68
CA ARG A 232 15.99 -11.21 8.30
C ARG A 232 17.23 -10.69 7.56
N GLU A 233 18.35 -10.57 8.26
CA GLU A 233 19.65 -10.26 7.62
C GLU A 233 20.02 -11.28 6.53
N MET A 234 19.73 -12.55 6.78
CA MET A 234 19.94 -13.66 5.85
C MET A 234 18.58 -14.27 5.51
N VAL A 235 18.02 -13.88 4.39
CA VAL A 235 16.74 -14.41 3.90
C VAL A 235 16.94 -15.81 3.33
N ASN A 236 16.14 -16.78 3.82
CA ASN A 236 16.19 -18.15 3.33
C ASN A 236 15.05 -18.39 2.32
N ILE A 237 15.40 -18.45 1.03
CA ILE A 237 14.43 -18.64 -0.07
C ILE A 237 13.65 -19.96 0.05
N ASP A 238 14.30 -21.04 0.51
CA ASP A 238 13.61 -22.33 0.67
C ASP A 238 12.53 -22.24 1.76
N ARG A 239 12.83 -21.57 2.86
CA ARG A 239 11.85 -21.30 3.92
C ARG A 239 10.69 -20.43 3.43
N LEU A 240 10.98 -19.41 2.65
CA LEU A 240 9.92 -18.58 2.01
C LEU A 240 9.05 -19.44 1.10
N ALA A 241 9.66 -20.31 0.29
CA ALA A 241 8.91 -21.21 -0.60
C ALA A 241 7.98 -22.13 0.21
N ASP A 242 8.46 -22.72 1.29
CA ASP A 242 7.67 -23.61 2.14
C ASP A 242 6.50 -22.89 2.82
N MET A 243 6.68 -21.62 3.23
CA MET A 243 5.62 -20.80 3.80
C MET A 243 4.59 -20.41 2.74
N ILE A 244 5.03 -19.92 1.58
CA ILE A 244 4.14 -19.52 0.48
C ILE A 244 3.36 -20.72 -0.06
N ALA A 245 3.96 -21.92 -0.09
CA ALA A 245 3.27 -23.13 -0.50
C ALA A 245 2.06 -23.50 0.39
N GLN A 246 2.03 -23.03 1.64
CA GLN A 246 0.91 -23.23 2.56
C GLN A 246 -0.23 -22.23 2.36
N ASP A 247 -0.04 -21.22 1.53
CA ASP A 247 -1.03 -20.19 1.22
C ASP A 247 -1.35 -20.21 -0.28
N PRO A 248 -2.46 -20.83 -0.70
CA PRO A 248 -2.81 -20.97 -2.10
C PRO A 248 -2.96 -19.61 -2.82
N HIS A 249 -3.40 -18.58 -2.12
CA HIS A 249 -3.57 -17.25 -2.70
C HIS A 249 -2.21 -16.59 -2.98
N LEU A 250 -1.33 -16.56 -2.01
CA LEU A 250 0.04 -16.05 -2.19
C LEU A 250 0.83 -16.87 -3.21
N TYR A 251 0.69 -18.21 -3.20
CA TYR A 251 1.31 -19.07 -4.19
C TYR A 251 0.92 -18.66 -5.61
N LEU A 252 -0.40 -18.51 -5.84
CA LEU A 252 -0.92 -18.14 -7.16
C LEU A 252 -0.41 -16.76 -7.61
N ILE A 253 -0.41 -15.78 -6.70
CA ILE A 253 0.04 -14.42 -6.99
C ILE A 253 1.53 -14.40 -7.34
N VAL A 254 2.37 -15.10 -6.57
CA VAL A 254 3.82 -15.18 -6.81
C VAL A 254 4.12 -15.80 -8.18
N ILE A 255 3.45 -16.92 -8.53
CA ILE A 255 3.63 -17.54 -9.83
C ILE A 255 3.16 -16.62 -10.97
N LYS A 256 1.98 -16.01 -10.83
CA LYS A 256 1.48 -15.07 -11.84
C LYS A 256 2.42 -13.88 -12.04
N ARG A 257 2.92 -13.30 -10.96
CA ARG A 257 3.81 -12.15 -11.04
C ARG A 257 5.14 -12.51 -11.70
N ALA A 258 5.73 -13.65 -11.36
CA ALA A 258 6.96 -14.13 -11.97
C ALA A 258 6.82 -14.48 -13.46
N ASN A 259 5.61 -14.83 -13.89
CA ASN A 259 5.29 -15.15 -15.30
C ASN A 259 4.69 -13.96 -16.07
N SER A 260 4.59 -12.78 -15.46
CA SER A 260 4.15 -11.57 -16.17
C SER A 260 5.18 -11.17 -17.25
N SER A 261 4.77 -10.37 -18.22
CA SER A 261 5.63 -9.92 -19.34
C SER A 261 6.93 -9.28 -18.87
N TYR A 262 6.90 -8.59 -17.74
CA TYR A 262 8.08 -7.99 -17.14
C TYR A 262 9.18 -9.00 -16.80
N TYR A 263 8.81 -10.22 -16.36
CA TYR A 263 9.73 -11.30 -16.00
C TYR A 263 9.76 -12.47 -16.98
N ALA A 264 9.01 -12.39 -18.09
CA ALA A 264 8.72 -13.52 -18.99
C ALA A 264 9.95 -14.21 -19.60
N GLN A 265 11.07 -13.52 -19.72
CA GLN A 265 12.32 -14.10 -20.25
C GLN A 265 12.98 -15.09 -19.26
N THR A 266 12.63 -15.02 -17.99
CA THR A 266 13.25 -15.81 -16.91
C THR A 266 12.23 -16.63 -16.12
N GLY A 267 10.93 -16.45 -16.37
CA GLY A 267 9.84 -17.11 -15.68
C GLY A 267 9.97 -18.64 -15.60
N GLY A 268 9.44 -19.22 -14.55
CA GLY A 268 9.55 -20.64 -14.28
C GLY A 268 8.27 -21.23 -13.70
N SER A 269 8.09 -22.54 -13.91
CA SER A 269 6.93 -23.28 -13.41
C SER A 269 7.03 -23.66 -11.92
N SER A 270 8.19 -23.48 -11.26
CA SER A 270 8.35 -23.80 -9.86
C SER A 270 8.38 -22.56 -8.98
N LEU A 271 7.77 -22.68 -7.79
CA LEU A 271 7.72 -21.60 -6.81
C LEU A 271 9.11 -21.06 -6.47
N ARG A 272 10.10 -21.94 -6.19
CA ARG A 272 11.47 -21.53 -5.88
C ARG A 272 12.10 -20.70 -6.99
N ARG A 273 11.92 -21.11 -8.24
CA ARG A 273 12.42 -20.34 -9.38
C ARG A 273 11.72 -18.99 -9.49
N SER A 274 10.42 -18.95 -9.28
CA SER A 274 9.65 -17.70 -9.25
C SER A 274 10.14 -16.74 -8.18
N LEU A 275 10.47 -17.24 -6.99
CA LEU A 275 11.04 -16.43 -5.91
C LEU A 275 12.41 -15.84 -6.27
N HIS A 276 13.27 -16.62 -6.94
CA HIS A 276 14.56 -16.11 -7.42
C HIS A 276 14.41 -15.06 -8.53
N VAL A 277 13.44 -15.24 -9.42
CA VAL A 277 13.17 -14.30 -10.51
C VAL A 277 12.65 -12.97 -9.99
N LEU A 278 11.72 -12.99 -9.03
CA LEU A 278 11.16 -11.79 -8.42
C LEU A 278 12.18 -11.04 -7.56
N GLY A 279 13.01 -11.79 -6.86
CA GLY A 279 13.93 -11.23 -5.88
C GLY A 279 13.23 -10.79 -4.59
N ILE A 280 14.02 -10.52 -3.56
CA ILE A 280 13.53 -10.25 -2.22
C ILE A 280 12.72 -8.94 -2.14
N ASN A 281 13.14 -7.92 -2.89
CA ASN A 281 12.49 -6.62 -2.85
C ASN A 281 11.07 -6.68 -3.42
N GLU A 282 10.87 -7.29 -4.59
CA GLU A 282 9.54 -7.48 -5.15
C GLU A 282 8.66 -8.35 -4.25
N LEU A 283 9.22 -9.41 -3.64
CA LEU A 283 8.50 -10.25 -2.69
C LEU A 283 8.04 -9.46 -1.45
N ARG A 284 8.85 -8.58 -0.91
CA ARG A 284 8.49 -7.70 0.20
C ARG A 284 7.33 -6.79 -0.19
N THR A 285 7.44 -6.14 -1.36
CA THR A 285 6.37 -5.27 -1.89
C THR A 285 5.08 -6.05 -2.11
N LEU A 286 5.16 -7.22 -2.75
CA LEU A 286 4.01 -8.09 -3.02
C LEU A 286 3.31 -8.51 -1.73
N VAL A 287 4.06 -9.07 -0.77
CA VAL A 287 3.50 -9.54 0.51
C VAL A 287 2.89 -8.38 1.29
N ALA A 288 3.58 -7.24 1.38
CA ALA A 288 3.06 -6.05 2.08
C ALA A 288 1.78 -5.54 1.42
N THR A 289 1.74 -5.44 0.09
CA THR A 289 0.55 -4.98 -0.65
C THR A 289 -0.63 -5.92 -0.47
N VAL A 290 -0.40 -7.24 -0.57
CA VAL A 290 -1.46 -8.24 -0.37
C VAL A 290 -2.01 -8.20 1.05
N MET A 291 -1.14 -8.06 2.04
CA MET A 291 -1.57 -7.92 3.44
C MET A 291 -2.42 -6.67 3.65
N LEU A 292 -1.96 -5.51 3.14
CA LEU A 292 -2.72 -4.27 3.22
C LEU A 292 -4.06 -4.36 2.50
N ALA A 293 -4.14 -5.14 1.42
CA ALA A 293 -5.37 -5.31 0.64
C ALA A 293 -6.43 -6.19 1.33
N GLN A 294 -5.99 -7.21 2.06
CA GLN A 294 -6.88 -8.24 2.60
C GLN A 294 -7.34 -7.97 4.03
N ASN A 295 -6.46 -7.44 4.84
CA ASN A 295 -6.78 -7.11 6.22
C ASN A 295 -7.52 -5.78 6.22
N GLY A 296 -8.68 -5.68 6.86
CA GLY A 296 -9.45 -4.44 7.00
C GLY A 296 -8.57 -3.21 7.33
N PRO A 297 -9.04 -2.07 7.75
CA PRO A 297 -8.26 -0.83 7.82
C PRO A 297 -7.09 -0.95 8.80
N VAL A 298 -6.07 -1.69 8.40
CA VAL A 298 -4.78 -1.64 9.05
C VAL A 298 -4.18 -0.32 8.64
N SER A 299 -4.33 0.64 9.50
CA SER A 299 -3.68 1.91 9.25
C SER A 299 -2.19 1.63 9.09
N ARG A 300 -1.58 2.21 8.07
CA ARG A 300 -0.13 2.23 7.89
C ARG A 300 0.59 2.63 9.19
N LEU A 301 -0.06 3.46 9.99
CA LEU A 301 0.38 3.84 11.31
C LEU A 301 0.53 2.61 12.22
N THR A 302 -0.41 1.67 12.21
CA THR A 302 -0.34 0.44 13.02
C THR A 302 0.82 -0.45 12.57
N LEU A 303 1.03 -0.62 11.27
CA LEU A 303 2.18 -1.38 10.75
C LEU A 303 3.52 -0.72 11.11
N LYS A 304 3.61 0.61 10.95
CA LYS A 304 4.79 1.38 11.38
C LYS A 304 5.03 1.23 12.88
N HIS A 305 3.98 1.34 13.69
CA HIS A 305 4.07 1.16 15.13
C HIS A 305 4.50 -0.27 15.51
N ALA A 306 3.96 -1.28 14.81
CA ALA A 306 4.33 -2.68 15.04
C ALA A 306 5.80 -2.95 14.71
N LEU A 307 6.27 -2.50 13.55
CA LEU A 307 7.67 -2.65 13.14
C LEU A 307 8.62 -1.85 14.04
N THR A 308 8.26 -0.61 14.39
CA THR A 308 9.07 0.20 15.32
C THR A 308 9.14 -0.47 16.69
N ARG A 309 8.03 -1.03 17.20
CA ARG A 309 8.00 -1.77 18.46
C ARG A 309 8.85 -3.02 18.39
N ALA A 310 8.74 -3.79 17.31
CA ALA A 310 9.53 -4.99 17.08
C ALA A 310 11.03 -4.69 17.10
N THR A 311 11.45 -3.68 16.34
CA THR A 311 12.86 -3.27 16.26
C THR A 311 13.36 -2.71 17.59
N MET A 312 12.53 -1.94 18.30
CA MET A 312 12.86 -1.44 19.64
C MET A 312 13.05 -2.59 20.64
N CYS A 313 12.15 -3.58 20.63
CA CYS A 313 12.30 -4.78 21.48
C CYS A 313 13.59 -5.55 21.15
N LYS A 314 13.92 -5.73 19.86
CA LYS A 314 15.17 -6.33 19.41
C LYS A 314 16.38 -5.63 20.02
N ARG A 315 16.46 -4.31 19.83
CA ARG A 315 17.57 -3.48 20.34
C ARG A 315 17.66 -3.48 21.87
N LEU A 316 16.55 -3.50 22.56
CA LEU A 316 16.52 -3.62 24.02
C LEU A 316 16.97 -5.00 24.52
N ALA A 317 16.84 -6.04 23.71
CA ALA A 317 17.28 -7.40 24.04
C ALA A 317 18.78 -7.64 23.79
N GLU A 318 19.41 -6.94 22.84
CA GLU A 318 20.81 -7.12 22.44
C GLU A 318 21.82 -7.15 23.60
N PRO A 319 21.70 -6.30 24.67
CA PRO A 319 22.63 -6.35 25.78
C PRO A 319 22.51 -7.61 26.66
N PHE A 320 21.45 -8.40 26.50
CA PHE A 320 21.17 -9.54 27.36
C PHE A 320 21.55 -10.86 26.68
N SER A 321 22.69 -11.44 27.05
CA SER A 321 23.23 -12.68 26.47
C SER A 321 22.30 -13.91 26.55
N ARG A 322 21.26 -13.86 27.36
CA ARG A 322 20.27 -14.95 27.54
C ARG A 322 18.98 -14.74 26.75
N LEU A 323 18.85 -13.63 26.06
CA LEU A 323 17.70 -13.34 25.22
C LEU A 323 18.11 -13.42 23.75
N ASP A 324 17.27 -14.06 22.95
CA ASP A 324 17.39 -13.97 21.50
C ASP A 324 16.75 -12.67 21.05
N PRO A 325 17.51 -11.74 20.42
CA PRO A 325 16.97 -10.51 19.88
C PRO A 325 15.85 -10.74 18.85
N GLU A 326 15.85 -11.86 18.12
CA GLU A 326 14.81 -12.24 17.18
C GLU A 326 13.49 -12.64 17.88
N ASP A 327 13.57 -13.29 19.04
CA ASP A 327 12.40 -13.56 19.88
C ASP A 327 11.79 -12.25 20.41
N ALA A 328 12.64 -11.31 20.78
CA ALA A 328 12.19 -9.97 21.20
C ALA A 328 11.54 -9.19 20.04
N PHE A 329 12.13 -9.24 18.84
CA PHE A 329 11.53 -8.68 17.63
C PHE A 329 10.14 -9.28 17.38
N THR A 330 10.04 -10.60 17.42
CA THR A 330 8.77 -11.33 17.23
C THR A 330 7.73 -10.91 18.27
N THR A 331 8.14 -10.80 19.55
CA THR A 331 7.26 -10.36 20.63
C THR A 331 6.70 -8.96 20.38
N GLY A 332 7.56 -8.02 19.98
CA GLY A 332 7.15 -6.65 19.63
C GLY A 332 6.20 -6.58 18.44
N LEU A 333 6.50 -7.33 17.37
CA LEU A 333 5.69 -7.38 16.17
C LEU A 333 4.28 -7.94 16.45
N PHE A 334 4.23 -9.10 17.10
CA PHE A 334 2.96 -9.76 17.39
C PHE A 334 2.07 -9.01 18.37
N SER A 335 2.63 -8.15 19.19
CA SER A 335 1.85 -7.38 20.18
C SER A 335 0.82 -6.40 19.60
N LEU A 336 0.78 -6.20 18.28
CA LEU A 336 -0.20 -5.38 17.55
C LEU A 336 -0.90 -6.15 16.42
N MET A 337 -0.68 -7.46 16.32
CA MET A 337 -1.23 -8.24 15.23
C MET A 337 -2.73 -8.48 15.34
N ASP A 338 -3.28 -8.54 16.54
CA ASP A 338 -4.71 -8.55 16.79
C ASP A 338 -5.40 -7.35 16.12
N ASN A 339 -4.86 -6.15 16.36
CA ASN A 339 -5.33 -4.92 15.74
C ASN A 339 -5.13 -4.90 14.22
N MET A 340 -4.02 -5.48 13.74
CA MET A 340 -3.69 -5.51 12.31
C MET A 340 -4.57 -6.50 11.54
N LEU A 341 -4.98 -7.58 12.16
CA LEU A 341 -5.71 -8.66 11.51
C LEU A 341 -7.21 -8.66 11.86
N GLY A 342 -7.62 -7.83 12.83
CA GLY A 342 -9.00 -7.80 13.30
C GLY A 342 -9.44 -9.12 13.94
N VAL A 343 -8.51 -9.84 14.59
CA VAL A 343 -8.74 -11.12 15.25
C VAL A 343 -8.40 -11.01 16.75
N ASP A 344 -8.95 -11.89 17.58
CA ASP A 344 -8.59 -11.94 18.98
C ASP A 344 -7.13 -12.42 19.17
N MET A 345 -6.40 -11.79 20.11
CA MET A 345 -4.99 -12.14 20.36
C MET A 345 -4.82 -13.59 20.85
N ALA A 346 -5.75 -14.09 21.65
CA ALA A 346 -5.67 -15.45 22.16
C ALA A 346 -5.86 -16.48 21.03
N ASP A 347 -6.80 -16.24 20.13
CA ASP A 347 -7.04 -17.07 18.93
C ASP A 347 -5.82 -17.06 18.02
N LEU A 348 -5.25 -15.86 17.77
CA LEU A 348 -4.04 -15.71 16.97
C LEU A 348 -2.85 -16.45 17.55
N LEU A 349 -2.61 -16.36 18.86
CA LEU A 349 -1.51 -17.04 19.54
C LEU A 349 -1.68 -18.57 19.54
N ALA A 350 -2.92 -19.06 19.62
CA ALA A 350 -3.23 -20.48 19.52
C ALA A 350 -2.98 -21.02 18.10
N GLU A 351 -3.29 -20.23 17.07
CA GLU A 351 -3.12 -20.64 15.68
C GLU A 351 -1.65 -20.65 15.22
N VAL A 352 -0.84 -19.68 15.70
CA VAL A 352 0.52 -19.46 15.18
C VAL A 352 1.57 -20.35 15.83
N GLU A 353 1.26 -21.07 16.91
CA GLU A 353 2.19 -21.95 17.65
C GLU A 353 3.53 -21.26 17.97
N LEU A 354 3.48 -20.04 18.51
CA LEU A 354 4.70 -19.33 18.95
C LEU A 354 5.34 -20.04 20.13
N ASN A 355 6.67 -19.83 20.30
CA ASN A 355 7.38 -20.24 21.49
C ASN A 355 6.62 -19.77 22.76
N ALA A 356 6.48 -20.66 23.76
CA ALA A 356 5.76 -20.39 24.98
C ALA A 356 6.21 -19.10 25.70
N THR A 357 7.51 -18.78 25.61
CA THR A 357 8.07 -17.55 26.21
C THR A 357 7.53 -16.30 25.51
N ILE A 358 7.42 -16.32 24.17
CA ILE A 358 6.88 -15.23 23.38
C ILE A 358 5.37 -15.09 23.66
N SER A 359 4.63 -16.20 23.58
CA SER A 359 3.18 -16.21 23.83
C SER A 359 2.84 -15.66 25.21
N THR A 360 3.60 -16.04 26.25
CA THR A 360 3.40 -15.57 27.61
C THR A 360 3.78 -14.09 27.78
N ALA A 361 4.82 -13.65 27.06
CA ALA A 361 5.22 -12.25 27.05
C ALA A 361 4.12 -11.36 26.44
N ILE A 362 3.47 -11.82 25.37
CA ILE A 362 2.40 -11.05 24.69
C ILE A 362 1.11 -11.08 25.51
N SER A 363 0.66 -12.27 25.94
CA SER A 363 -0.62 -12.46 26.60
C SER A 363 -0.66 -11.96 28.04
N ALA A 364 0.44 -12.15 28.79
CA ALA A 364 0.50 -11.84 30.22
C ALA A 364 1.56 -10.80 30.62
N GLY A 365 2.33 -10.26 29.67
CA GLY A 365 3.45 -9.35 29.95
C GLY A 365 4.54 -9.94 30.80
N SER A 366 4.65 -11.29 30.87
CA SER A 366 5.49 -11.98 31.82
C SER A 366 6.89 -12.29 31.26
N GLY A 367 7.87 -12.46 32.17
CA GLY A 367 9.24 -12.77 31.79
C GLY A 367 10.03 -11.58 31.26
N GLN A 368 11.27 -11.82 30.85
CA GLN A 368 12.14 -10.76 30.35
C GLN A 368 11.64 -10.15 29.02
N LEU A 369 11.09 -10.96 28.12
CA LEU A 369 10.49 -10.49 26.88
C LEU A 369 9.24 -9.63 27.16
N GLY A 370 8.40 -10.01 28.12
CA GLY A 370 7.25 -9.24 28.54
C GLY A 370 7.62 -7.87 29.15
N ALA A 371 8.70 -7.84 29.94
CA ALA A 371 9.24 -6.59 30.48
C ALA A 371 9.74 -5.65 29.36
N ILE A 372 10.50 -6.18 28.40
CA ILE A 372 10.97 -5.44 27.22
C ILE A 372 9.78 -4.92 26.40
N LEU A 373 8.79 -5.76 26.16
CA LEU A 373 7.57 -5.35 25.43
C LEU A 373 6.85 -4.22 26.13
N THR A 374 6.70 -4.32 27.45
CA THR A 374 6.04 -3.28 28.27
C THR A 374 6.79 -1.95 28.14
N ILE A 375 8.12 -1.97 28.29
CA ILE A 375 8.97 -0.78 28.13
C ILE A 375 8.80 -0.16 26.74
N ALA A 376 8.86 -0.98 25.69
CA ALA A 376 8.73 -0.49 24.31
C ALA A 376 7.35 0.13 24.04
N ARG A 377 6.29 -0.51 24.54
CA ARG A 377 4.91 -0.03 24.42
C ARG A 377 4.70 1.29 25.12
N ASP A 378 5.14 1.36 26.40
CA ASP A 378 4.95 2.54 27.22
C ASP A 378 5.76 3.72 26.69
N TYR A 379 6.95 3.47 26.15
CA TYR A 379 7.75 4.50 25.49
C TYR A 379 7.13 5.01 24.19
N GLN A 380 6.54 4.14 23.37
CA GLN A 380 5.79 4.58 22.19
C GLN A 380 4.58 5.41 22.55
N ALA A 381 3.82 5.01 23.58
CA ALA A 381 2.69 5.77 24.09
C ALA A 381 3.13 7.15 24.60
N PHE A 382 4.26 7.21 25.32
CA PHE A 382 4.87 8.45 25.77
C PHE A 382 5.24 9.42 24.64
N VAL A 383 5.84 8.92 23.56
CA VAL A 383 6.24 9.75 22.40
C VAL A 383 5.02 10.25 21.62
N ALA A 384 3.89 9.53 21.70
CA ALA A 384 2.63 9.90 21.03
C ALA A 384 1.80 10.95 21.81
N LEU A 385 2.22 11.34 23.04
CA LEU A 385 1.53 12.36 23.81
C LEU A 385 1.84 13.75 23.24
N ASP A 386 0.82 14.49 22.85
CA ASP A 386 0.94 15.89 22.39
C ASP A 386 1.30 16.86 23.53
N ASP A 387 1.09 16.47 24.78
CA ASP A 387 1.37 17.28 25.97
C ASP A 387 2.77 16.94 26.54
N VAL A 388 3.73 17.82 26.28
CA VAL A 388 5.12 17.70 26.73
C VAL A 388 5.25 17.62 28.26
N GLU A 389 4.29 18.19 29.03
CA GLU A 389 4.32 18.19 30.49
C GLU A 389 3.85 16.85 31.06
N GLN A 390 2.81 16.23 30.49
CA GLN A 390 2.39 14.86 30.81
C GLN A 390 3.48 13.86 30.40
N ALA A 391 4.12 14.11 29.27
CA ALA A 391 5.22 13.30 28.77
C ALA A 391 6.43 13.30 29.74
N ARG A 392 6.78 14.43 30.34
CA ARG A 392 7.90 14.53 31.30
C ARG A 392 7.63 13.80 32.63
N GLN A 393 6.37 13.62 33.01
CA GLN A 393 5.99 12.96 34.24
C GLN A 393 5.87 11.44 34.12
N ALA A 394 5.64 10.91 32.91
CA ALA A 394 5.34 9.50 32.70
C ALA A 394 6.58 8.59 32.65
N ILE A 395 7.68 9.01 32.02
CA ILE A 395 8.92 8.22 31.92
C ILE A 395 10.14 9.16 32.05
N PRO A 396 11.06 8.92 33.00
CA PRO A 396 12.30 9.68 33.06
C PRO A 396 13.11 9.48 31.78
N PRO A 397 13.75 10.51 31.24
CA PRO A 397 14.52 10.45 30.00
C PRO A 397 15.74 9.55 30.20
N ASN A 398 15.58 8.26 29.91
CA ASN A 398 16.69 7.31 29.86
C ASN A 398 17.33 7.41 28.47
N ALA A 399 18.59 7.81 28.41
CA ALA A 399 19.34 7.96 27.17
C ALA A 399 19.38 6.65 26.35
N GLN A 400 19.41 5.49 27.00
CA GLN A 400 19.37 4.19 26.33
C GLN A 400 18.02 3.90 25.67
N LEU A 401 16.90 4.19 26.36
CA LEU A 401 15.57 3.99 25.78
C LEU A 401 15.35 4.92 24.57
N ARG A 402 15.79 6.18 24.69
CA ARG A 402 15.73 7.14 23.60
C ARG A 402 16.58 6.68 22.40
N ALA A 403 17.79 6.20 22.65
CA ALA A 403 18.66 5.68 21.60
C ALA A 403 18.07 4.44 20.93
N ALA A 404 17.51 3.51 21.72
CA ALA A 404 16.81 2.33 21.19
C ALA A 404 15.61 2.70 20.32
N TYR A 405 14.80 3.67 20.77
CA TYR A 405 13.62 4.13 20.01
C TYR A 405 14.02 4.86 18.72
N LEU A 406 14.93 5.84 18.79
CA LEU A 406 15.37 6.56 17.60
C LEU A 406 16.05 5.64 16.60
N GLY A 407 16.88 4.71 17.08
CA GLY A 407 17.45 3.66 16.24
C GLY A 407 16.38 2.75 15.65
N ALA A 408 15.34 2.40 16.39
CA ALA A 408 14.23 1.60 15.87
C ALA A 408 13.43 2.36 14.81
N VAL A 409 13.19 3.66 15.00
CA VAL A 409 12.53 4.50 13.99
C VAL A 409 13.37 4.59 12.71
N GLN A 410 14.68 4.86 12.84
CA GLN A 410 15.60 4.91 11.70
C GLN A 410 15.70 3.57 11.00
N GLU A 411 15.80 2.46 11.74
CA GLU A 411 15.91 1.12 11.20
C GLU A 411 14.56 0.68 10.57
N THR A 412 13.44 1.03 11.18
CA THR A 412 12.11 0.85 10.57
C THR A 412 11.97 1.70 9.31
N GLN A 413 12.41 2.95 9.34
CA GLN A 413 12.47 3.79 8.15
C GLN A 413 13.45 3.22 7.12
N ALA A 414 14.62 2.74 7.53
CA ALA A 414 15.57 2.06 6.66
C ALA A 414 15.05 0.69 6.20
N LEU A 415 14.45 -0.12 7.06
CA LEU A 415 13.75 -1.36 6.68
C LEU A 415 12.60 -1.10 5.70
N MET A 416 11.98 0.04 5.79
CA MET A 416 10.96 0.50 4.85
C MET A 416 11.53 1.34 3.70
N SER A 417 12.80 1.77 3.75
CA SER A 417 13.53 2.56 2.73
C SER A 417 14.73 1.82 2.11
N SER A 418 15.32 0.81 2.75
CA SER A 418 16.41 -0.01 2.17
C SER A 418 15.95 -0.85 0.97
N LEU A 419 14.68 -0.75 0.67
CA LEU A 419 14.09 -1.10 -0.61
C LEU A 419 14.44 -0.07 -1.71
N GLN A 420 15.29 0.94 -1.42
CA GLN A 420 15.61 2.05 -2.32
C GLN A 420 17.00 1.97 -2.97
N GLU A 421 17.93 1.18 -2.47
CA GLU A 421 19.33 1.30 -2.88
C GLU A 421 19.87 0.19 -3.79
N ASP A 422 19.12 -0.88 -4.05
CA ASP A 422 19.57 -1.99 -4.93
C ASP A 422 18.70 -2.15 -6.20
N GLY A 423 18.42 -1.06 -6.89
CA GLY A 423 17.69 -1.09 -8.16
C GLY A 423 18.29 -0.15 -9.19
#